data_c4d8a293b4bcf8b5aaef5b645c7f0afd
#
_entry.id   c4d8a293b4bcf8b5aaef5b645c7f0afd
#
_cell.length_a   1.000
_cell.length_b   1.000
_cell.length_c   1.000
_cell.angle_alpha   90.00
_cell.angle_beta   90.00
_cell.angle_gamma   90.00
#
_symmetry.space_group_name_H-M   'P 1'
#
loop_
_entity.id
_entity.type
_entity.pdbx_description
1 polymer ?
#
loop_
_entity_poly.entity_id
_entity_poly.type
_entity_poly.pdbx_seq_one_letter_code
_entity_poly.pdbx_strand_id
1 'polypeptide(L)'
;MSAIQDSVPVPGTVNGDTAAAAIAAARPAVGLTDSTLRDGSHAVAHQFTLDHVVAITGALDAAGVQVIEVTHGDGLSGSTFNYGFGRHTDAEPVATAVQTVDRAKIAVLVLPGLGTVENLREVHGVGATVARVATHSTEADVSVEHFGAARELGMETVGFLMLSHRIGPDALAKQARIMADAGCQCVYVVDSAGALLPDGVRDRVQALVAELGTDAQVGFHGHQNLSLGVANSIVAYEAGARQIDGTLCALGAGAGNSPTEIRAAVFESLDVPTGVDVDGVLAAAEEIVKPMITRLPVADRASIVQGRFGFYNSFLLHAERAADRYGVPAHQILRRVGEAGYVGGQEDMIIDVAIDLAKHKTAAPQDDPVPA
;
A
#
# COMPACT_ATOMS: atom_id res chain seq x y z
N MET A 1 -2.41 71.32 12.10
CA MET A 1 -2.49 70.21 11.11
C MET A 1 -3.03 69.01 11.85
N SER A 2 -4.30 68.72 11.63
CA SER A 2 -5.13 67.80 12.43
C SER A 2 -5.00 66.40 11.90
N ALA A 3 -4.71 65.44 12.78
CA ALA A 3 -4.73 64.00 12.48
C ALA A 3 -6.16 63.50 12.71
N ILE A 4 -6.74 62.91 11.65
CA ILE A 4 -8.04 62.25 11.68
C ILE A 4 -7.77 60.83 12.19
N GLN A 5 -8.31 60.51 13.36
CA GLN A 5 -8.44 59.15 13.87
C GLN A 5 -9.81 58.60 13.43
N ASP A 6 -9.83 57.75 12.43
CA ASP A 6 -10.99 56.94 12.13
C ASP A 6 -10.97 55.68 13.01
N SER A 7 -11.85 55.63 13.98
CA SER A 7 -12.15 54.48 14.82
C SER A 7 -13.10 53.54 14.07
N VAL A 8 -12.63 52.35 13.73
CA VAL A 8 -13.44 51.22 13.22
C VAL A 8 -14.26 50.68 14.42
N PRO A 9 -15.57 50.51 14.31
CA PRO A 9 -16.36 49.92 15.38
C PRO A 9 -16.11 48.41 15.47
N VAL A 10 -15.77 47.94 16.69
CA VAL A 10 -15.69 46.53 17.04
C VAL A 10 -17.11 45.96 17.13
N PRO A 11 -17.47 44.88 16.42
CA PRO A 11 -18.78 44.26 16.58
C PRO A 11 -18.93 43.68 17.99
N GLY A 12 -20.10 43.91 18.59
CA GLY A 12 -20.42 43.57 19.96
C GLY A 12 -20.25 42.07 20.25
N THR A 13 -19.87 41.83 21.51
CA THR A 13 -19.89 40.52 22.17
C THR A 13 -21.28 39.90 22.07
N VAL A 14 -21.38 38.83 21.23
CA VAL A 14 -22.53 37.95 21.26
C VAL A 14 -22.35 37.07 22.51
N ASN A 15 -23.33 37.17 23.43
CA ASN A 15 -23.40 36.32 24.62
C ASN A 15 -23.32 34.85 24.24
N GLY A 16 -22.19 34.22 24.62
CA GLY A 16 -21.97 32.83 24.52
C GLY A 16 -22.68 32.08 25.65
N ASP A 17 -23.86 31.56 25.40
CA ASP A 17 -24.46 30.52 26.27
C ASP A 17 -25.46 29.63 25.56
N THR A 18 -25.29 29.41 24.27
CA THR A 18 -26.01 28.32 23.52
C THR A 18 -25.13 27.60 22.51
N ALA A 19 -23.82 27.58 22.68
CA ALA A 19 -23.00 26.52 22.14
C ALA A 19 -23.08 25.33 23.13
N ALA A 20 -24.30 24.81 23.33
CA ALA A 20 -24.45 23.49 23.89
C ALA A 20 -23.56 22.56 23.07
N ALA A 21 -22.56 22.00 23.75
CA ALA A 21 -21.75 20.94 23.28
C ALA A 21 -22.63 19.93 22.51
N ALA A 22 -22.66 20.02 21.18
CA ALA A 22 -22.83 18.84 20.39
C ALA A 22 -21.70 17.93 20.90
N ILE A 23 -22.06 16.92 21.69
CA ILE A 23 -21.18 15.81 22.01
C ILE A 23 -20.76 15.34 20.64
N ALA A 24 -19.58 15.72 20.19
CA ALA A 24 -19.00 15.22 18.97
C ALA A 24 -18.95 13.72 19.18
N ALA A 25 -19.79 12.98 18.47
CA ALA A 25 -19.79 11.54 18.57
C ALA A 25 -18.35 11.12 18.31
N ALA A 26 -17.76 10.40 19.27
CA ALA A 26 -16.35 9.99 19.20
C ALA A 26 -16.13 9.33 17.82
N ARG A 27 -15.12 9.79 17.11
CA ARG A 27 -14.80 9.22 15.78
C ARG A 27 -14.53 7.73 15.91
N PRO A 28 -15.02 6.89 14.99
CA PRO A 28 -14.74 5.46 15.02
C PRO A 28 -13.24 5.21 14.99
N ALA A 29 -12.79 4.23 15.75
CA ALA A 29 -11.39 3.82 15.72
C ALA A 29 -11.00 3.21 14.38
N VAL A 30 -9.72 3.38 13.99
CA VAL A 30 -9.13 2.75 12.81
C VAL A 30 -7.89 1.95 13.23
N GLY A 31 -7.80 0.69 12.74
CA GLY A 31 -6.62 -0.16 12.90
C GLY A 31 -5.55 0.23 11.89
N LEU A 32 -4.31 0.36 12.36
CA LEU A 32 -3.16 0.59 11.50
C LEU A 32 -2.37 -0.71 11.33
N THR A 33 -2.15 -1.09 10.07
CA THR A 33 -1.25 -2.19 9.70
C THR A 33 0.04 -1.60 9.13
N ASP A 34 1.17 -2.11 9.58
CA ASP A 34 2.46 -1.76 8.99
C ASP A 34 2.99 -2.89 8.13
N SER A 35 3.36 -2.55 6.90
CA SER A 35 3.83 -3.46 5.85
C SER A 35 5.30 -3.19 5.47
N THR A 36 6.07 -2.57 6.35
CA THR A 36 7.50 -2.25 6.11
C THR A 36 8.30 -3.50 5.77
N LEU A 37 8.07 -4.60 6.51
CA LEU A 37 8.77 -5.87 6.33
C LEU A 37 8.17 -6.79 5.26
N ARG A 38 7.13 -6.34 4.55
CA ARG A 38 6.56 -7.02 3.37
C ARG A 38 6.72 -6.12 2.15
N ASP A 39 5.80 -5.15 1.91
CA ASP A 39 5.82 -4.26 0.74
C ASP A 39 7.06 -3.37 0.75
N GLY A 40 7.43 -2.86 1.92
CA GLY A 40 8.64 -2.07 2.12
C GLY A 40 9.92 -2.78 1.70
N SER A 41 9.93 -4.12 1.69
CA SER A 41 11.12 -4.90 1.30
C SER A 41 11.54 -4.71 -0.16
N HIS A 42 10.64 -4.28 -1.04
CA HIS A 42 10.97 -3.90 -2.41
C HIS A 42 12.02 -2.78 -2.47
N ALA A 43 11.95 -1.80 -1.55
CA ALA A 43 12.89 -0.67 -1.52
C ALA A 43 14.34 -1.09 -1.18
N VAL A 44 14.51 -2.24 -0.53
CA VAL A 44 15.80 -2.82 -0.13
C VAL A 44 16.12 -4.13 -0.88
N ALA A 45 15.46 -4.35 -2.03
CA ALA A 45 15.63 -5.55 -2.85
C ALA A 45 15.46 -6.86 -2.05
N HIS A 46 14.53 -6.91 -1.11
CA HIS A 46 14.21 -8.03 -0.22
C HIS A 46 15.38 -8.48 0.68
N GLN A 47 16.28 -7.55 1.04
CA GLN A 47 17.52 -7.85 1.77
C GLN A 47 17.48 -7.45 3.26
N PHE A 48 16.30 -7.34 3.88
CA PHE A 48 16.23 -7.18 5.33
C PHE A 48 16.90 -8.36 6.04
N THR A 49 17.71 -8.06 7.07
CA THR A 49 18.30 -9.08 7.96
C THR A 49 17.33 -9.43 9.09
N LEU A 50 17.58 -10.54 9.80
CA LEU A 50 16.78 -10.86 10.98
C LEU A 50 16.94 -9.81 12.09
N ASP A 51 18.10 -9.16 12.21
CA ASP A 51 18.28 -8.03 13.14
C ASP A 51 17.42 -6.83 12.76
N HIS A 52 17.22 -6.57 11.45
CA HIS A 52 16.27 -5.56 10.98
C HIS A 52 14.83 -5.95 11.35
N VAL A 53 14.47 -7.23 11.20
CA VAL A 53 13.14 -7.73 11.60
C VAL A 53 12.92 -7.49 13.08
N VAL A 54 13.87 -7.87 13.95
CA VAL A 54 13.78 -7.63 15.40
C VAL A 54 13.61 -6.15 15.71
N ALA A 55 14.47 -5.29 15.16
CA ALA A 55 14.43 -3.86 15.45
C ALA A 55 13.12 -3.20 15.02
N ILE A 56 12.63 -3.51 13.81
CA ILE A 56 11.42 -2.91 13.25
C ILE A 56 10.17 -3.43 13.97
N THR A 57 10.03 -4.76 14.13
CA THR A 57 8.84 -5.33 14.79
C THR A 57 8.75 -4.95 16.24
N GLY A 58 9.88 -4.93 16.97
CA GLY A 58 9.93 -4.51 18.37
C GLY A 58 9.51 -3.04 18.55
N ALA A 59 9.98 -2.16 17.69
CA ALA A 59 9.59 -0.74 17.74
C ALA A 59 8.12 -0.51 17.39
N LEU A 60 7.61 -1.18 16.35
CA LEU A 60 6.20 -1.09 15.95
C LEU A 60 5.26 -1.65 17.03
N ASP A 61 5.60 -2.79 17.64
CA ASP A 61 4.84 -3.37 18.73
C ASP A 61 4.84 -2.46 19.97
N ALA A 62 6.00 -1.92 20.35
CA ALA A 62 6.12 -0.96 21.45
C ALA A 62 5.28 0.30 21.20
N ALA A 63 5.22 0.78 19.96
CA ALA A 63 4.39 1.91 19.54
C ALA A 63 2.89 1.57 19.40
N GLY A 64 2.46 0.32 19.61
CA GLY A 64 1.06 -0.08 19.61
C GLY A 64 0.47 -0.35 18.23
N VAL A 65 1.27 -0.57 17.21
CA VAL A 65 0.79 -1.03 15.89
C VAL A 65 0.20 -2.44 16.04
N GLN A 66 -1.07 -2.60 15.62
CA GLN A 66 -1.84 -3.81 15.90
C GLN A 66 -1.47 -5.00 15.01
N VAL A 67 -1.08 -4.74 13.77
CA VAL A 67 -0.75 -5.76 12.77
C VAL A 67 0.54 -5.37 12.06
N ILE A 68 1.49 -6.29 12.01
CA ILE A 68 2.77 -6.13 11.31
C ILE A 68 2.85 -7.24 10.25
N GLU A 69 2.99 -6.85 8.99
CA GLU A 69 3.06 -7.78 7.88
C GLU A 69 4.52 -8.11 7.55
N VAL A 70 4.85 -9.41 7.55
CA VAL A 70 6.23 -9.91 7.39
C VAL A 70 6.25 -11.05 6.38
N THR A 71 6.78 -10.79 5.19
CA THR A 71 7.09 -11.79 4.14
C THR A 71 8.01 -11.16 3.09
N HIS A 72 8.29 -11.89 2.01
CA HIS A 72 8.78 -11.30 0.77
C HIS A 72 7.82 -10.21 0.25
N GLY A 73 8.31 -9.22 -0.49
CA GLY A 73 7.47 -8.13 -1.01
C GLY A 73 6.26 -8.59 -1.81
N ASP A 74 6.43 -9.65 -2.60
CA ASP A 74 5.37 -10.29 -3.39
C ASP A 74 4.64 -11.42 -2.62
N GLY A 75 4.85 -11.52 -1.30
CA GLY A 75 4.21 -12.52 -0.46
C GLY A 75 4.97 -13.84 -0.38
N LEU A 76 4.31 -14.84 0.21
CA LEU A 76 4.85 -16.19 0.39
C LEU A 76 5.29 -16.79 -0.96
N SER A 77 6.46 -17.40 -0.98
CA SER A 77 7.14 -17.94 -2.18
C SER A 77 7.51 -16.89 -3.23
N GLY A 78 7.48 -15.61 -2.89
CA GLY A 78 7.87 -14.51 -3.77
C GLY A 78 9.35 -14.49 -4.13
N SER A 79 10.21 -15.15 -3.35
CA SER A 79 11.67 -15.23 -3.58
C SER A 79 11.99 -16.01 -4.85
N THR A 80 11.96 -15.33 -6.00
CA THR A 80 12.12 -15.92 -7.34
C THR A 80 13.01 -15.05 -8.24
N PHE A 81 13.36 -15.59 -9.40
CA PHE A 81 14.08 -14.84 -10.43
C PHE A 81 13.29 -13.63 -10.95
N ASN A 82 11.97 -13.72 -11.03
CA ASN A 82 11.11 -12.66 -11.53
C ASN A 82 11.00 -11.49 -10.56
N TYR A 83 10.83 -11.79 -9.26
CA TYR A 83 10.51 -10.79 -8.23
C TYR A 83 11.73 -10.40 -7.40
N GLY A 84 12.83 -11.12 -7.54
CA GLY A 84 14.04 -10.96 -6.76
C GLY A 84 14.13 -12.01 -5.65
N PHE A 85 15.36 -12.38 -5.30
CA PHE A 85 15.59 -13.35 -4.23
C PHE A 85 15.62 -12.64 -2.87
N GLY A 86 14.80 -13.12 -1.95
CA GLY A 86 14.85 -12.74 -0.54
C GLY A 86 16.11 -13.27 0.13
N ARG A 87 16.52 -12.58 1.21
CA ARG A 87 17.70 -12.97 1.99
C ARG A 87 17.49 -14.25 2.79
N HIS A 88 16.25 -14.50 3.20
CA HIS A 88 15.83 -15.57 4.08
C HIS A 88 14.68 -16.37 3.45
N THR A 89 14.43 -17.56 3.98
CA THR A 89 13.16 -18.28 3.72
C THR A 89 11.99 -17.51 4.33
N ASP A 90 10.76 -17.77 3.89
CA ASP A 90 9.59 -17.06 4.42
C ASP A 90 9.38 -17.28 5.92
N ALA A 91 9.66 -18.50 6.42
CA ALA A 91 9.45 -18.87 7.82
C ALA A 91 10.42 -18.17 8.79
N GLU A 92 11.67 -17.89 8.38
CA GLU A 92 12.69 -17.31 9.27
C GLU A 92 12.32 -15.89 9.76
N PRO A 93 12.01 -14.91 8.91
CA PRO A 93 11.60 -13.58 9.37
C PRO A 93 10.27 -13.59 10.10
N VAL A 94 9.32 -14.48 9.73
CA VAL A 94 8.04 -14.62 10.44
C VAL A 94 8.27 -15.14 11.85
N ALA A 95 9.06 -16.21 12.04
CA ALA A 95 9.39 -16.75 13.35
C ALA A 95 10.11 -15.72 14.21
N THR A 96 11.04 -14.96 13.63
CA THR A 96 11.78 -13.88 14.31
C THR A 96 10.83 -12.78 14.78
N ALA A 97 9.91 -12.34 13.93
CA ALA A 97 8.91 -11.34 14.27
C ALA A 97 7.99 -11.81 15.42
N VAL A 98 7.47 -13.04 15.32
CA VAL A 98 6.62 -13.66 16.35
C VAL A 98 7.33 -13.74 17.71
N GLN A 99 8.62 -14.05 17.73
CA GLN A 99 9.40 -14.10 18.97
C GLN A 99 9.71 -12.73 19.57
N THR A 100 9.58 -11.66 18.76
CA THR A 100 9.94 -10.31 19.17
C THR A 100 8.75 -9.53 19.72
N VAL A 101 7.55 -9.74 19.17
CA VAL A 101 6.36 -8.96 19.55
C VAL A 101 5.64 -9.55 20.75
N ASP A 102 5.08 -8.68 21.59
CA ASP A 102 4.25 -9.07 22.74
C ASP A 102 2.75 -8.94 22.47
N ARG A 103 2.33 -7.99 21.61
CA ARG A 103 0.92 -7.61 21.40
C ARG A 103 0.48 -7.65 19.95
N ALA A 104 1.36 -7.23 19.04
CA ALA A 104 1.05 -7.15 17.62
C ALA A 104 0.80 -8.54 17.02
N LYS A 105 -0.15 -8.62 16.10
CA LYS A 105 -0.37 -9.81 15.29
C LYS A 105 0.61 -9.79 14.12
N ILE A 106 1.21 -10.94 13.83
CA ILE A 106 2.06 -11.10 12.64
C ILE A 106 1.21 -11.59 11.49
N ALA A 107 1.18 -10.79 10.43
CA ALA A 107 0.48 -11.06 9.19
C ALA A 107 1.44 -11.51 8.09
N VAL A 108 0.93 -12.32 7.18
CA VAL A 108 1.64 -12.78 5.99
C VAL A 108 0.79 -12.54 4.75
N LEU A 109 1.41 -12.15 3.63
CA LEU A 109 0.75 -12.03 2.34
C LEU A 109 0.90 -13.33 1.55
N VAL A 110 -0.17 -13.76 0.90
CA VAL A 110 -0.15 -14.87 -0.06
C VAL A 110 -0.93 -14.48 -1.32
N LEU A 111 -0.31 -14.71 -2.47
CA LEU A 111 -0.96 -14.59 -3.78
C LEU A 111 -1.25 -15.99 -4.30
N PRO A 112 -2.52 -16.37 -4.52
CA PRO A 112 -2.86 -17.61 -5.21
C PRO A 112 -2.11 -17.71 -6.56
N GLY A 113 -1.49 -18.86 -6.81
CA GLY A 113 -0.62 -19.06 -7.97
C GLY A 113 0.86 -18.79 -7.73
N LEU A 114 1.24 -18.03 -6.68
CA LEU A 114 2.60 -17.85 -6.21
C LEU A 114 2.82 -18.62 -4.90
N GLY A 115 2.10 -18.27 -3.86
CA GLY A 115 2.09 -18.97 -2.59
C GLY A 115 0.99 -20.03 -2.54
N THR A 116 1.26 -21.10 -1.81
CA THR A 116 0.35 -22.26 -1.67
C THR A 116 -0.26 -22.33 -0.26
N VAL A 117 -1.25 -23.22 -0.11
CA VAL A 117 -1.81 -23.55 1.21
C VAL A 117 -0.75 -24.15 2.14
N GLU A 118 0.22 -24.90 1.61
CA GLU A 118 1.34 -25.45 2.37
C GLU A 118 2.22 -24.34 2.95
N ASN A 119 2.47 -23.28 2.18
CA ASN A 119 3.21 -22.12 2.70
C ASN A 119 2.46 -21.42 3.83
N LEU A 120 1.12 -21.31 3.76
CA LEU A 120 0.31 -20.82 4.88
C LEU A 120 0.44 -21.70 6.11
N ARG A 121 0.40 -23.03 5.96
CA ARG A 121 0.60 -23.98 7.08
C ARG A 121 1.98 -23.85 7.71
N GLU A 122 3.02 -23.70 6.89
CA GLU A 122 4.39 -23.50 7.35
C GLU A 122 4.53 -22.25 8.23
N VAL A 123 4.09 -21.09 7.73
CA VAL A 123 4.21 -19.82 8.49
C VAL A 123 3.26 -19.74 9.68
N HIS A 124 2.08 -20.38 9.61
CA HIS A 124 1.21 -20.55 10.76
C HIS A 124 1.89 -21.39 11.85
N GLY A 125 2.59 -22.47 11.45
CA GLY A 125 3.35 -23.33 12.34
C GLY A 125 4.44 -22.63 13.15
N VAL A 126 4.96 -21.51 12.66
CA VAL A 126 5.93 -20.64 13.34
C VAL A 126 5.28 -19.42 14.00
N GLY A 127 3.94 -19.28 13.98
CA GLY A 127 3.17 -18.35 14.79
C GLY A 127 2.52 -17.18 14.05
N ALA A 128 2.50 -17.14 12.73
CA ALA A 128 1.69 -16.17 12.00
C ALA A 128 0.19 -16.38 12.30
N THR A 129 -0.54 -15.28 12.55
CA THR A 129 -1.95 -15.32 12.96
C THR A 129 -2.91 -14.64 12.00
N VAL A 130 -2.40 -13.90 11.01
CA VAL A 130 -3.21 -13.20 10.01
C VAL A 130 -2.76 -13.61 8.61
N ALA A 131 -3.67 -14.12 7.80
CA ALA A 131 -3.45 -14.43 6.39
C ALA A 131 -4.07 -13.33 5.52
N ARG A 132 -3.26 -12.65 4.73
CA ARG A 132 -3.68 -11.62 3.76
C ARG A 132 -3.61 -12.24 2.36
N VAL A 133 -4.77 -12.52 1.75
CA VAL A 133 -4.87 -13.18 0.44
C VAL A 133 -5.11 -12.13 -0.63
N ALA A 134 -4.16 -11.98 -1.55
CA ALA A 134 -4.21 -10.96 -2.59
C ALA A 134 -4.52 -11.56 -3.96
N THR A 135 -5.48 -10.98 -4.66
CA THR A 135 -5.84 -11.33 -6.03
C THR A 135 -5.94 -10.08 -6.90
N HIS A 136 -5.91 -10.24 -8.21
CA HIS A 136 -6.37 -9.18 -9.09
C HIS A 136 -7.84 -8.84 -8.78
N SER A 137 -8.21 -7.57 -8.93
CA SER A 137 -9.56 -7.07 -8.59
C SER A 137 -10.70 -7.70 -9.40
N THR A 138 -10.41 -8.50 -10.44
CA THR A 138 -11.39 -9.24 -11.26
C THR A 138 -11.42 -10.75 -10.96
N GLU A 139 -10.59 -11.24 -10.04
CA GLU A 139 -10.29 -12.67 -9.86
C GLU A 139 -10.39 -13.07 -8.37
N ALA A 140 -11.38 -12.54 -7.63
CA ALA A 140 -11.51 -12.83 -6.21
C ALA A 140 -11.81 -14.31 -5.92
N ASP A 141 -12.38 -15.05 -6.87
CA ASP A 141 -12.73 -16.45 -6.74
C ASP A 141 -11.52 -17.37 -6.55
N VAL A 142 -10.34 -17.00 -7.06
CA VAL A 142 -9.11 -17.80 -6.87
C VAL A 142 -8.60 -17.77 -5.41
N SER A 143 -9.10 -16.85 -4.57
CA SER A 143 -8.74 -16.76 -3.15
C SER A 143 -9.48 -17.75 -2.24
N VAL A 144 -10.58 -18.35 -2.70
CA VAL A 144 -11.52 -19.11 -1.87
C VAL A 144 -10.84 -20.27 -1.14
N GLU A 145 -9.98 -21.03 -1.83
CA GLU A 145 -9.23 -22.14 -1.22
C GLU A 145 -8.29 -21.66 -0.12
N HIS A 146 -7.58 -20.55 -0.36
CA HIS A 146 -6.64 -19.98 0.63
C HIS A 146 -7.37 -19.44 1.86
N PHE A 147 -8.54 -18.80 1.69
CA PHE A 147 -9.36 -18.39 2.83
C PHE A 147 -9.87 -19.60 3.61
N GLY A 148 -10.34 -20.65 2.93
CA GLY A 148 -10.76 -21.89 3.58
C GLY A 148 -9.66 -22.48 4.44
N ALA A 149 -8.46 -22.64 3.89
CA ALA A 149 -7.31 -23.18 4.60
C ALA A 149 -6.88 -22.29 5.78
N ALA A 150 -6.81 -20.97 5.59
CA ALA A 150 -6.45 -20.03 6.66
C ALA A 150 -7.47 -20.08 7.81
N ARG A 151 -8.77 -20.17 7.50
CA ARG A 151 -9.84 -20.30 8.50
C ARG A 151 -9.76 -21.62 9.25
N GLU A 152 -9.46 -22.74 8.57
CA GLU A 152 -9.23 -24.05 9.22
C GLU A 152 -8.05 -24.02 10.20
N LEU A 153 -7.01 -23.23 9.90
CA LEU A 153 -5.87 -22.99 10.78
C LEU A 153 -6.21 -22.02 11.94
N GLY A 154 -7.39 -21.40 11.94
CA GLY A 154 -7.76 -20.41 12.96
C GLY A 154 -7.15 -19.02 12.73
N MET A 155 -6.58 -18.76 11.57
CA MET A 155 -6.03 -17.44 11.24
C MET A 155 -7.14 -16.41 10.98
N GLU A 156 -6.88 -15.16 11.32
CA GLU A 156 -7.64 -14.03 10.81
C GLU A 156 -7.38 -13.86 9.31
N THR A 157 -8.44 -13.55 8.56
CA THR A 157 -8.38 -13.52 7.10
C THR A 157 -8.68 -12.14 6.55
N VAL A 158 -7.79 -11.65 5.68
CA VAL A 158 -7.90 -10.34 5.04
C VAL A 158 -7.76 -10.53 3.53
N GLY A 159 -8.65 -9.93 2.75
CA GLY A 159 -8.66 -10.00 1.29
C GLY A 159 -8.11 -8.72 0.67
N PHE A 160 -7.29 -8.87 -0.36
CA PHE A 160 -6.71 -7.76 -1.13
C PHE A 160 -7.20 -7.80 -2.57
N LEU A 161 -7.97 -6.80 -2.99
CA LEU A 161 -8.36 -6.61 -4.37
C LEU A 161 -7.35 -5.68 -5.05
N MET A 162 -6.28 -6.25 -5.59
CA MET A 162 -5.21 -5.48 -6.23
C MET A 162 -5.67 -4.77 -7.49
N LEU A 163 -5.03 -3.63 -7.81
CA LEU A 163 -5.38 -2.80 -8.96
C LEU A 163 -6.87 -2.40 -8.98
N SER A 164 -7.41 -2.05 -7.83
CA SER A 164 -8.83 -1.69 -7.66
C SER A 164 -9.32 -0.60 -8.62
N HIS A 165 -8.42 0.28 -9.10
CA HIS A 165 -8.74 1.32 -10.07
C HIS A 165 -9.17 0.78 -11.44
N ARG A 166 -8.85 -0.48 -11.78
CA ARG A 166 -9.11 -1.09 -13.10
C ARG A 166 -10.59 -1.39 -13.35
N ILE A 167 -11.38 -1.54 -12.31
CA ILE A 167 -12.84 -1.80 -12.42
C ILE A 167 -13.65 -0.78 -11.63
N GLY A 168 -14.92 -0.64 -12.00
CA GLY A 168 -15.83 0.28 -11.32
C GLY A 168 -16.20 -0.16 -9.92
N PRO A 169 -16.73 0.75 -9.06
CA PRO A 169 -17.07 0.47 -7.68
C PRO A 169 -18.01 -0.73 -7.49
N ASP A 170 -19.09 -0.82 -8.28
CA ASP A 170 -20.08 -1.91 -8.20
C ASP A 170 -19.47 -3.28 -8.57
N ALA A 171 -18.57 -3.29 -9.57
CA ALA A 171 -17.89 -4.52 -9.95
C ALA A 171 -16.90 -4.96 -8.87
N LEU A 172 -16.19 -4.00 -8.24
CA LEU A 172 -15.29 -4.27 -7.14
C LEU A 172 -16.03 -4.80 -5.91
N ALA A 173 -17.20 -4.24 -5.59
CA ALA A 173 -18.04 -4.69 -4.49
C ALA A 173 -18.48 -6.15 -4.65
N LYS A 174 -18.82 -6.58 -5.88
CA LYS A 174 -19.15 -7.99 -6.17
C LYS A 174 -17.95 -8.91 -5.93
N GLN A 175 -16.74 -8.48 -6.26
CA GLN A 175 -15.52 -9.24 -5.97
C GLN A 175 -15.26 -9.32 -4.46
N ALA A 176 -15.50 -8.22 -3.74
CA ALA A 176 -15.40 -8.21 -2.28
C ALA A 176 -16.42 -9.17 -1.62
N ARG A 177 -17.64 -9.29 -2.16
CA ARG A 177 -18.64 -10.25 -1.69
C ARG A 177 -18.16 -11.70 -1.82
N ILE A 178 -17.52 -12.06 -2.94
CA ILE A 178 -16.93 -13.40 -3.12
C ILE A 178 -15.93 -13.71 -2.00
N MET A 179 -15.05 -12.77 -1.66
CA MET A 179 -14.08 -12.96 -0.57
C MET A 179 -14.77 -13.09 0.80
N ALA A 180 -15.75 -12.24 1.08
CA ALA A 180 -16.50 -12.29 2.35
C ALA A 180 -17.27 -13.61 2.51
N ASP A 181 -17.92 -14.10 1.45
CA ASP A 181 -18.63 -15.38 1.43
C ASP A 181 -17.69 -16.58 1.64
N ALA A 182 -16.41 -16.44 1.26
CA ALA A 182 -15.36 -17.40 1.56
C ALA A 182 -14.79 -17.32 2.99
N GLY A 183 -15.34 -16.42 3.83
CA GLY A 183 -14.94 -16.24 5.23
C GLY A 183 -13.88 -15.18 5.47
N CYS A 184 -13.63 -14.30 4.50
CA CYS A 184 -12.75 -13.14 4.69
C CYS A 184 -13.41 -12.14 5.66
N GLN A 185 -12.64 -11.66 6.64
CA GLN A 185 -13.12 -10.77 7.71
C GLN A 185 -12.90 -9.29 7.43
N CYS A 186 -12.00 -8.96 6.49
CA CYS A 186 -11.76 -7.60 6.03
C CYS A 186 -11.34 -7.61 4.57
N VAL A 187 -11.95 -6.80 3.71
CA VAL A 187 -11.59 -6.69 2.29
C VAL A 187 -11.03 -5.31 2.01
N TYR A 188 -9.85 -5.28 1.40
CA TYR A 188 -9.12 -4.06 1.09
C TYR A 188 -9.36 -3.58 -0.34
N VAL A 189 -9.64 -2.29 -0.47
CA VAL A 189 -9.43 -1.55 -1.72
C VAL A 189 -7.94 -1.26 -1.84
N VAL A 190 -7.29 -1.84 -2.84
CA VAL A 190 -5.82 -1.73 -3.02
C VAL A 190 -5.49 -0.88 -4.24
N ASP A 191 -4.93 0.30 -3.98
CA ASP A 191 -4.41 1.20 -5.02
C ASP A 191 -2.94 0.87 -5.34
N SER A 192 -2.73 -0.32 -5.93
CA SER A 192 -1.40 -0.86 -6.24
C SER A 192 -0.56 0.02 -7.16
N ALA A 193 -1.18 0.86 -7.96
CA ALA A 193 -0.50 1.75 -8.89
C ALA A 193 -0.37 3.19 -8.36
N GLY A 194 -0.97 3.51 -7.20
CA GLY A 194 -1.10 4.88 -6.73
C GLY A 194 -1.86 5.77 -7.72
N ALA A 195 -2.86 5.20 -8.40
CA ALA A 195 -3.60 5.81 -9.51
C ALA A 195 -4.97 6.39 -9.12
N LEU A 196 -5.50 5.99 -7.95
CA LEU A 196 -6.79 6.45 -7.50
C LEU A 196 -6.74 7.91 -7.06
N LEU A 197 -7.66 8.70 -7.59
CA LEU A 197 -7.95 10.03 -7.07
C LEU A 197 -8.93 9.93 -5.88
N PRO A 198 -9.04 10.95 -5.03
CA PRO A 198 -9.85 10.91 -3.81
C PRO A 198 -11.30 10.45 -4.01
N ASP A 199 -11.98 10.93 -5.05
CA ASP A 199 -13.36 10.49 -5.34
C ASP A 199 -13.40 9.01 -5.74
N GLY A 200 -12.41 8.54 -6.52
CA GLY A 200 -12.30 7.14 -6.89
C GLY A 200 -12.07 6.20 -5.69
N VAL A 201 -11.38 6.66 -4.64
CA VAL A 201 -11.25 5.95 -3.36
C VAL A 201 -12.58 5.93 -2.62
N ARG A 202 -13.20 7.11 -2.47
CA ARG A 202 -14.49 7.25 -1.78
C ARG A 202 -15.54 6.32 -2.35
N ASP A 203 -15.73 6.35 -3.67
CA ASP A 203 -16.75 5.58 -4.36
C ASP A 203 -16.56 4.07 -4.16
N ARG A 204 -15.32 3.58 -4.23
CA ARG A 204 -15.02 2.15 -4.05
C ARG A 204 -15.19 1.69 -2.61
N VAL A 205 -14.67 2.46 -1.66
CA VAL A 205 -14.83 2.13 -0.24
C VAL A 205 -16.31 2.14 0.15
N GLN A 206 -17.07 3.15 -0.26
CA GLN A 206 -18.52 3.20 0.02
C GLN A 206 -19.27 2.03 -0.63
N ALA A 207 -18.91 1.63 -1.85
CA ALA A 207 -19.52 0.49 -2.51
C ALA A 207 -19.24 -0.82 -1.75
N LEU A 208 -18.01 -1.04 -1.28
CA LEU A 208 -17.67 -2.19 -0.45
C LEU A 208 -18.40 -2.16 0.90
N VAL A 209 -18.43 -1.01 1.57
CA VAL A 209 -19.15 -0.85 2.85
C VAL A 209 -20.63 -1.16 2.69
N ALA A 210 -21.26 -0.68 1.62
CA ALA A 210 -22.67 -0.94 1.33
C ALA A 210 -22.93 -2.42 1.02
N GLU A 211 -22.05 -3.07 0.26
CA GLU A 211 -22.18 -4.47 -0.12
C GLU A 211 -21.94 -5.43 1.04
N LEU A 212 -20.89 -5.17 1.84
CA LEU A 212 -20.46 -6.08 2.90
C LEU A 212 -21.24 -5.90 4.21
N GLY A 213 -21.78 -4.71 4.46
CA GLY A 213 -22.55 -4.42 5.68
C GLY A 213 -21.77 -4.73 6.94
N THR A 214 -22.21 -5.72 7.71
CA THR A 214 -21.57 -6.21 8.94
C THR A 214 -20.82 -7.53 8.75
N ASP A 215 -20.83 -8.12 7.55
CA ASP A 215 -20.24 -9.43 7.30
C ASP A 215 -18.72 -9.38 7.27
N ALA A 216 -18.16 -8.27 6.76
CA ALA A 216 -16.73 -8.02 6.75
C ALA A 216 -16.42 -6.52 6.87
N GLN A 217 -15.26 -6.19 7.42
CA GLN A 217 -14.75 -4.82 7.42
C GLN A 217 -14.22 -4.43 6.04
N VAL A 218 -14.03 -3.12 5.84
CA VAL A 218 -13.35 -2.59 4.66
C VAL A 218 -12.02 -1.97 5.07
N GLY A 219 -10.97 -2.27 4.32
CA GLY A 219 -9.64 -1.70 4.48
C GLY A 219 -9.18 -0.92 3.25
N PHE A 220 -8.07 -0.20 3.41
CA PHE A 220 -7.44 0.54 2.32
C PHE A 220 -5.91 0.44 2.36
N HIS A 221 -5.32 0.19 1.19
CA HIS A 221 -3.88 0.18 0.98
C HIS A 221 -3.55 1.09 -0.22
N GLY A 222 -2.70 2.10 -0.02
CA GLY A 222 -2.44 3.11 -1.04
C GLY A 222 -0.97 3.43 -1.23
N HIS A 223 -0.56 3.52 -2.51
CA HIS A 223 0.78 3.91 -2.94
C HIS A 223 0.93 5.40 -3.20
N GLN A 224 2.18 5.89 -3.22
CA GLN A 224 2.56 7.31 -3.32
C GLN A 224 2.89 7.78 -4.74
N ASN A 225 2.55 7.02 -5.78
CA ASN A 225 2.94 7.34 -7.15
C ASN A 225 2.45 8.73 -7.64
N LEU A 226 1.28 9.16 -7.19
CA LEU A 226 0.75 10.52 -7.38
C LEU A 226 0.79 11.35 -6.09
N SER A 227 1.55 10.90 -5.07
CA SER A 227 1.68 11.56 -3.75
C SER A 227 0.34 11.73 -3.00
N LEU A 228 -0.61 10.84 -3.23
CA LEU A 228 -1.95 10.88 -2.62
C LEU A 228 -2.17 9.82 -1.53
N GLY A 229 -1.19 8.95 -1.24
CA GLY A 229 -1.38 7.82 -0.32
C GLY A 229 -1.94 8.20 1.05
N VAL A 230 -1.41 9.25 1.68
CA VAL A 230 -1.91 9.74 2.98
C VAL A 230 -3.32 10.35 2.83
N ALA A 231 -3.52 11.23 1.86
CA ALA A 231 -4.81 11.86 1.62
C ALA A 231 -5.90 10.82 1.30
N ASN A 232 -5.58 9.84 0.45
CA ASN A 232 -6.48 8.74 0.11
C ASN A 232 -6.78 7.84 1.31
N SER A 233 -5.84 7.65 2.24
CA SER A 233 -6.07 6.92 3.50
C SER A 233 -7.13 7.61 4.37
N ILE A 234 -7.10 8.95 4.44
CA ILE A 234 -8.10 9.74 5.18
C ILE A 234 -9.46 9.63 4.48
N VAL A 235 -9.51 9.79 3.17
CA VAL A 235 -10.75 9.66 2.38
C VAL A 235 -11.35 8.26 2.53
N ALA A 236 -10.52 7.22 2.53
CA ALA A 236 -10.97 5.85 2.76
C ALA A 236 -11.58 5.67 4.16
N TYR A 237 -10.93 6.21 5.20
CA TYR A 237 -11.47 6.21 6.56
C TYR A 237 -12.83 6.93 6.64
N GLU A 238 -12.92 8.13 6.07
CA GLU A 238 -14.17 8.90 6.03
C GLU A 238 -15.29 8.19 5.26
N ALA A 239 -14.93 7.43 4.22
CA ALA A 239 -15.86 6.60 3.43
C ALA A 239 -16.27 5.29 4.13
N GLY A 240 -15.64 4.95 5.26
CA GLY A 240 -16.03 3.80 6.10
C GLY A 240 -14.99 2.69 6.24
N ALA A 241 -13.78 2.84 5.70
CA ALA A 241 -12.69 1.91 5.97
C ALA A 241 -12.29 1.95 7.46
N ARG A 242 -11.91 0.77 8.01
CA ARG A 242 -11.55 0.61 9.42
C ARG A 242 -10.19 -0.05 9.63
N GLN A 243 -9.52 -0.44 8.57
CA GLN A 243 -8.13 -0.88 8.57
C GLN A 243 -7.39 -0.14 7.46
N ILE A 244 -6.23 0.41 7.77
CA ILE A 244 -5.44 1.21 6.83
C ILE A 244 -3.98 0.79 6.90
N ASP A 245 -3.40 0.48 5.74
CA ASP A 245 -2.01 0.07 5.60
C ASP A 245 -1.04 1.22 5.36
N GLY A 246 0.20 1.00 5.75
CA GLY A 246 1.33 1.84 5.39
C GLY A 246 2.66 1.19 5.70
N THR A 247 3.74 1.93 5.48
CA THR A 247 5.10 1.50 5.76
C THR A 247 5.89 2.64 6.40
N LEU A 248 6.82 2.34 7.29
CA LEU A 248 7.75 3.33 7.80
C LEU A 248 8.60 3.91 6.66
N CYS A 249 8.86 5.20 6.69
CA CYS A 249 9.61 5.94 5.67
C CYS A 249 9.03 5.78 4.24
N ALA A 250 7.74 5.48 4.11
CA ALA A 250 7.09 5.21 2.84
C ALA A 250 7.74 4.07 2.02
N LEU A 251 8.45 3.12 2.65
CA LEU A 251 9.14 2.05 1.93
C LEU A 251 8.16 1.27 1.03
N GLY A 252 8.63 0.86 -0.15
CA GLY A 252 7.84 0.12 -1.15
C GLY A 252 8.45 0.23 -2.53
N ALA A 253 7.81 -0.38 -3.51
CA ALA A 253 8.21 -0.25 -4.91
C ALA A 253 7.94 1.17 -5.43
N GLY A 254 8.80 1.67 -6.32
CA GLY A 254 8.65 2.98 -6.97
C GLY A 254 8.62 4.15 -5.98
N ALA A 255 7.51 4.87 -5.93
CA ALA A 255 7.30 5.99 -4.99
C ALA A 255 6.94 5.54 -3.57
N GLY A 256 6.79 4.25 -3.35
CA GLY A 256 6.49 3.65 -2.06
C GLY A 256 5.03 3.75 -1.63
N ASN A 257 4.79 3.52 -0.35
CA ASN A 257 3.49 3.42 0.29
C ASN A 257 3.12 4.68 1.08
N SER A 258 1.87 4.76 1.55
CA SER A 258 1.47 5.75 2.56
C SER A 258 2.35 5.59 3.83
N PRO A 259 3.12 6.61 4.25
CA PRO A 259 4.02 6.46 5.39
C PRO A 259 3.26 6.30 6.71
N THR A 260 3.60 5.27 7.48
CA THR A 260 2.93 4.91 8.74
C THR A 260 3.01 6.05 9.75
N GLU A 261 4.18 6.65 9.93
CA GLU A 261 4.44 7.73 10.87
C GLU A 261 3.64 9.00 10.54
N ILE A 262 3.58 9.38 9.25
CA ILE A 262 2.81 10.56 8.83
C ILE A 262 1.32 10.31 8.99
N ARG A 263 0.86 9.12 8.61
CA ARG A 263 -0.54 8.75 8.72
C ARG A 263 -1.01 8.71 10.18
N ALA A 264 -0.20 8.15 11.10
CA ALA A 264 -0.49 8.15 12.52
C ALA A 264 -0.63 9.58 13.06
N ALA A 265 0.30 10.48 12.72
CA ALA A 265 0.23 11.90 13.10
C ALA A 265 -0.99 12.62 12.53
N VAL A 266 -1.39 12.32 11.30
CA VAL A 266 -2.59 12.93 10.68
C VAL A 266 -3.86 12.42 11.34
N PHE A 267 -4.00 11.12 11.64
CA PHE A 267 -5.16 10.58 12.36
C PHE A 267 -5.26 11.16 13.77
N GLU A 268 -4.14 11.30 14.49
CA GLU A 268 -4.12 11.99 15.78
C GLU A 268 -4.60 13.42 15.66
N SER A 269 -4.12 14.20 14.68
CA SER A 269 -4.54 15.57 14.42
C SER A 269 -6.03 15.70 14.04
N LEU A 270 -6.64 14.61 13.60
CA LEU A 270 -8.06 14.52 13.29
C LEU A 270 -8.89 13.96 14.45
N ASP A 271 -8.31 13.75 15.62
CA ASP A 271 -8.95 13.11 16.78
C ASP A 271 -9.52 11.70 16.44
N VAL A 272 -8.85 10.96 15.57
CA VAL A 272 -9.21 9.57 15.22
C VAL A 272 -8.42 8.59 16.07
N PRO A 273 -9.07 7.76 16.90
CA PRO A 273 -8.37 6.80 17.73
C PRO A 273 -7.71 5.72 16.89
N THR A 274 -6.38 5.58 16.95
CA THR A 274 -5.61 4.51 16.31
C THR A 274 -5.06 3.51 17.31
N GLY A 275 -4.88 3.91 18.57
CA GLY A 275 -4.16 3.13 19.58
C GLY A 275 -2.64 3.12 19.38
N VAL A 276 -2.12 3.91 18.43
CA VAL A 276 -0.69 3.98 18.10
C VAL A 276 -0.07 5.21 18.75
N ASP A 277 1.08 5.04 19.38
CA ASP A 277 1.93 6.12 19.87
C ASP A 277 2.66 6.76 18.69
N VAL A 278 2.30 8.02 18.39
CA VAL A 278 2.85 8.79 17.26
C VAL A 278 4.34 9.02 17.42
N ASP A 279 4.80 9.41 18.60
CA ASP A 279 6.23 9.64 18.85
C ASP A 279 7.04 8.34 18.69
N GLY A 280 6.46 7.20 19.11
CA GLY A 280 7.06 5.89 18.95
C GLY A 280 7.25 5.49 17.47
N VAL A 281 6.25 5.69 16.61
CA VAL A 281 6.40 5.39 15.17
C VAL A 281 7.30 6.40 14.46
N LEU A 282 7.33 7.67 14.89
CA LEU A 282 8.28 8.67 14.38
C LEU A 282 9.72 8.26 14.71
N ALA A 283 9.99 7.84 15.95
CA ALA A 283 11.30 7.33 16.36
C ALA A 283 11.68 6.05 15.56
N ALA A 284 10.74 5.12 15.38
CA ALA A 284 10.97 3.91 14.58
C ALA A 284 11.37 4.25 13.13
N ALA A 285 10.70 5.22 12.52
CA ALA A 285 11.02 5.67 11.16
C ALA A 285 12.39 6.34 11.08
N GLU A 286 12.67 7.32 11.94
CA GLU A 286 13.86 8.17 11.84
C GLU A 286 15.13 7.47 12.38
N GLU A 287 15.02 6.74 13.48
CA GLU A 287 16.18 6.20 14.19
C GLU A 287 16.49 4.74 13.81
N ILE A 288 15.49 3.97 13.35
CA ILE A 288 15.65 2.56 13.02
C ILE A 288 15.62 2.34 11.50
N VAL A 289 14.53 2.70 10.81
CA VAL A 289 14.36 2.34 9.40
C VAL A 289 15.22 3.21 8.49
N LYS A 290 15.21 4.53 8.67
CA LYS A 290 15.92 5.46 7.80
C LYS A 290 17.44 5.19 7.71
N PRO A 291 18.16 4.82 8.79
CA PRO A 291 19.58 4.42 8.69
C PRO A 291 19.83 3.11 7.93
N MET A 292 18.82 2.24 7.79
CA MET A 292 18.95 0.94 7.09
C MET A 292 18.86 1.07 5.57
N ILE A 293 18.37 2.20 5.06
CA ILE A 293 18.07 2.39 3.65
C ILE A 293 19.03 3.38 3.00
N THR A 294 19.40 3.08 1.76
CA THR A 294 20.33 3.94 0.98
C THR A 294 19.62 5.02 0.18
N ARG A 295 18.33 4.82 -0.13
CA ARG A 295 17.51 5.75 -0.91
C ARG A 295 16.07 5.71 -0.40
N LEU A 296 15.54 6.86 0.00
CA LEU A 296 14.12 7.02 0.29
C LEU A 296 13.29 6.92 -0.98
N PRO A 297 12.11 6.27 -0.94
CA PRO A 297 11.16 6.31 -2.04
C PRO A 297 10.75 7.75 -2.37
N VAL A 298 10.69 8.06 -3.65
CA VAL A 298 10.27 9.37 -4.15
C VAL A 298 9.44 9.21 -5.42
N ALA A 299 8.47 10.09 -5.63
CA ALA A 299 7.71 10.17 -6.86
C ALA A 299 8.59 10.74 -7.98
N ASP A 300 9.28 9.88 -8.69
CA ASP A 300 10.06 10.19 -9.88
C ASP A 300 9.20 10.09 -11.15
N ARG A 301 9.83 10.36 -12.32
CA ARG A 301 9.14 10.33 -13.60
C ARG A 301 8.49 8.96 -13.88
N ALA A 302 9.17 7.86 -13.58
CA ALA A 302 8.66 6.51 -13.85
C ALA A 302 7.44 6.19 -12.96
N SER A 303 7.55 6.50 -11.66
CA SER A 303 6.48 6.33 -10.69
C SER A 303 5.24 7.19 -11.02
N ILE A 304 5.45 8.45 -11.44
CA ILE A 304 4.34 9.34 -11.86
C ILE A 304 3.65 8.79 -13.11
N VAL A 305 4.41 8.27 -14.08
CA VAL A 305 3.84 7.62 -15.27
C VAL A 305 3.04 6.38 -14.88
N GLN A 306 3.54 5.59 -13.93
CA GLN A 306 2.81 4.44 -13.39
C GLN A 306 1.47 4.87 -12.77
N GLY A 307 1.47 5.84 -11.86
CA GLY A 307 0.23 6.35 -11.26
C GLY A 307 -0.76 6.90 -12.30
N ARG A 308 -0.24 7.59 -13.33
CA ARG A 308 -1.08 8.14 -14.39
C ARG A 308 -1.73 7.10 -15.29
N PHE A 309 -1.03 6.01 -15.62
CA PHE A 309 -1.49 4.98 -16.55
C PHE A 309 -1.98 3.70 -15.87
N GLY A 310 -1.79 3.56 -14.56
CA GLY A 310 -2.38 2.50 -13.75
C GLY A 310 -1.87 1.09 -14.06
N PHE A 311 -0.58 0.88 -14.24
CA PHE A 311 0.00 -0.45 -14.40
C PHE A 311 0.67 -0.96 -13.11
N TYR A 312 0.92 -2.27 -13.04
CA TYR A 312 1.46 -2.92 -11.84
C TYR A 312 2.94 -2.61 -11.60
N ASN A 313 3.38 -2.61 -10.35
CA ASN A 313 4.74 -2.26 -9.94
C ASN A 313 5.83 -3.16 -10.55
N SER A 314 5.54 -4.45 -10.82
CA SER A 314 6.51 -5.38 -11.41
C SER A 314 7.10 -4.88 -12.74
N PHE A 315 6.35 -4.08 -13.50
CA PHE A 315 6.82 -3.51 -14.76
C PHE A 315 7.99 -2.52 -14.61
N LEU A 316 8.14 -1.86 -13.45
CA LEU A 316 9.16 -0.81 -13.26
C LEU A 316 10.58 -1.33 -13.49
N LEU A 317 10.97 -2.37 -12.75
CA LEU A 317 12.33 -2.92 -12.83
C LEU A 317 12.63 -3.51 -14.22
N HIS A 318 11.64 -4.17 -14.83
CA HIS A 318 11.78 -4.72 -16.18
C HIS A 318 11.92 -3.62 -17.24
N ALA A 319 11.21 -2.51 -17.09
CA ALA A 319 11.32 -1.36 -17.99
C ALA A 319 12.67 -0.65 -17.85
N GLU A 320 13.21 -0.52 -16.64
CA GLU A 320 14.55 0.02 -16.40
C GLU A 320 15.64 -0.84 -17.09
N ARG A 321 15.57 -2.16 -16.90
CA ARG A 321 16.50 -3.11 -17.57
C ARG A 321 16.39 -3.06 -19.10
N ALA A 322 15.17 -2.95 -19.62
CA ALA A 322 14.96 -2.81 -21.07
C ALA A 322 15.43 -1.46 -21.58
N ALA A 323 15.27 -0.39 -20.82
CA ALA A 323 15.77 0.95 -21.15
C ALA A 323 17.30 0.93 -21.34
N ASP A 324 18.02 0.34 -20.41
CA ASP A 324 19.48 0.18 -20.48
C ASP A 324 19.90 -0.66 -21.68
N ARG A 325 19.19 -1.76 -21.95
CA ARG A 325 19.51 -2.69 -23.03
C ARG A 325 19.25 -2.12 -24.42
N TYR A 326 18.15 -1.41 -24.63
CA TYR A 326 17.69 -0.94 -25.94
C TYR A 326 17.93 0.55 -26.17
N GLY A 327 18.47 1.28 -25.20
CA GLY A 327 18.77 2.71 -25.34
C GLY A 327 17.54 3.61 -25.48
N VAL A 328 16.40 3.19 -24.89
CA VAL A 328 15.14 3.94 -24.88
C VAL A 328 14.76 4.32 -23.44
N PRO A 329 14.16 5.49 -23.20
CA PRO A 329 13.82 5.91 -21.84
C PRO A 329 12.76 5.00 -21.20
N ALA A 330 13.01 4.53 -19.95
CA ALA A 330 12.08 3.66 -19.23
C ALA A 330 10.65 4.21 -19.15
N HIS A 331 10.49 5.52 -18.92
CA HIS A 331 9.17 6.15 -18.85
C HIS A 331 8.37 6.09 -20.18
N GLN A 332 9.03 5.99 -21.34
CA GLN A 332 8.36 5.80 -22.63
C GLN A 332 7.88 4.36 -22.79
N ILE A 333 8.70 3.40 -22.35
CA ILE A 333 8.30 1.98 -22.30
C ILE A 333 7.07 1.83 -21.40
N LEU A 334 7.15 2.35 -20.17
CA LEU A 334 6.07 2.27 -19.17
C LEU A 334 4.78 2.96 -19.65
N ARG A 335 4.88 4.09 -20.34
CA ARG A 335 3.72 4.75 -20.94
C ARG A 335 3.03 3.83 -21.94
N ARG A 336 3.77 3.19 -22.86
CA ARG A 336 3.22 2.27 -23.85
C ARG A 336 2.61 1.03 -23.21
N VAL A 337 3.25 0.50 -22.16
CA VAL A 337 2.72 -0.60 -21.35
C VAL A 337 1.35 -0.24 -20.75
N GLY A 338 1.25 0.95 -20.15
CA GLY A 338 0.00 1.44 -19.58
C GLY A 338 -1.08 1.70 -20.64
N GLU A 339 -0.72 2.32 -21.77
CA GLU A 339 -1.64 2.54 -22.91
C GLU A 339 -2.15 1.22 -23.50
N ALA A 340 -1.32 0.17 -23.55
CA ALA A 340 -1.70 -1.17 -24.01
C ALA A 340 -2.54 -1.96 -22.99
N GLY A 341 -2.57 -1.50 -21.72
CA GLY A 341 -3.36 -2.13 -20.65
C GLY A 341 -2.80 -3.47 -20.16
N TYR A 342 -1.50 -3.73 -20.32
CA TYR A 342 -0.88 -4.96 -19.83
C TYR A 342 -1.05 -5.11 -18.31
N VAL A 343 -1.16 -6.37 -17.85
CA VAL A 343 -1.37 -6.74 -16.46
C VAL A 343 -0.18 -7.54 -15.93
N GLY A 344 -0.10 -7.73 -14.61
CA GLY A 344 0.92 -8.57 -13.98
C GLY A 344 0.94 -9.98 -14.62
N GLY A 345 2.15 -10.51 -14.83
CA GLY A 345 2.40 -11.74 -15.59
C GLY A 345 2.68 -11.51 -17.09
N GLN A 346 2.57 -10.27 -17.59
CA GLN A 346 2.86 -9.90 -18.98
C GLN A 346 4.11 -8.98 -19.06
N GLU A 347 5.02 -9.09 -18.13
CA GLU A 347 6.24 -8.26 -18.05
C GLU A 347 7.19 -8.48 -19.24
N ASP A 348 7.12 -9.63 -19.91
CA ASP A 348 7.84 -9.95 -21.13
C ASP A 348 7.46 -9.03 -22.33
N MET A 349 6.23 -8.52 -22.37
CA MET A 349 5.78 -7.57 -23.38
C MET A 349 6.58 -6.25 -23.40
N ILE A 350 7.27 -5.94 -22.31
CA ILE A 350 8.20 -4.80 -22.23
C ILE A 350 9.29 -4.87 -23.32
N ILE A 351 9.75 -6.06 -23.63
CA ILE A 351 10.82 -6.27 -24.62
C ILE A 351 10.34 -5.83 -26.01
N ASP A 352 9.15 -6.24 -26.39
CA ASP A 352 8.57 -5.87 -27.68
C ASP A 352 8.32 -4.37 -27.79
N VAL A 353 7.81 -3.77 -26.71
CA VAL A 353 7.61 -2.31 -26.61
C VAL A 353 8.96 -1.56 -26.74
N ALA A 354 9.99 -2.03 -26.06
CA ALA A 354 11.31 -1.40 -26.09
C ALA A 354 11.96 -1.50 -27.48
N ILE A 355 11.84 -2.65 -28.16
CA ILE A 355 12.33 -2.86 -29.52
C ILE A 355 11.60 -1.93 -30.52
N ASP A 356 10.28 -1.81 -30.38
CA ASP A 356 9.47 -0.94 -31.25
C ASP A 356 9.86 0.54 -31.09
N LEU A 357 10.00 1.00 -29.84
CA LEU A 357 10.47 2.36 -29.56
C LEU A 357 11.89 2.63 -30.10
N ALA A 358 12.80 1.65 -29.98
CA ALA A 358 14.17 1.79 -30.51
C ALA A 358 14.19 1.92 -32.04
N LYS A 359 13.35 1.16 -32.77
CA LYS A 359 13.20 1.27 -34.23
C LYS A 359 12.71 2.64 -34.63
N HIS A 360 11.74 3.21 -33.93
CA HIS A 360 11.19 4.53 -34.23
C HIS A 360 12.19 5.66 -33.93
N LYS A 361 13.07 5.48 -32.94
CA LYS A 361 14.14 6.45 -32.63
C LYS A 361 15.19 6.54 -33.73
N THR A 362 15.50 5.42 -34.40
CA THR A 362 16.46 5.38 -35.52
C THR A 362 15.85 5.87 -36.84
N ALA A 363 14.52 5.91 -36.93
CA ALA A 363 13.79 6.38 -38.11
C ALA A 363 13.47 7.90 -38.06
N ALA A 364 13.65 8.57 -36.93
CA ALA A 364 13.53 10.04 -36.87
C ALA A 364 14.73 10.70 -37.56
N PRO A 365 14.54 11.72 -38.45
CA PRO A 365 15.66 12.46 -39.00
C PRO A 365 16.53 13.02 -37.86
N GLN A 366 17.85 12.86 -37.98
CA GLN A 366 18.77 13.62 -37.15
C GLN A 366 18.53 15.09 -37.51
N ASP A 367 18.01 15.89 -36.58
CA ASP A 367 17.99 17.34 -36.73
C ASP A 367 19.42 17.79 -37.00
N ASP A 368 19.65 18.41 -38.16
CA ASP A 368 20.92 19.01 -38.52
C ASP A 368 21.33 20.00 -37.39
N PRO A 369 22.61 20.04 -37.02
CA PRO A 369 23.07 20.98 -36.02
C PRO A 369 22.80 22.40 -36.53
N VAL A 370 22.07 23.18 -35.73
CA VAL A 370 21.88 24.62 -35.97
C VAL A 370 23.29 25.23 -36.06
N PRO A 371 23.64 25.89 -37.19
CA PRO A 371 24.93 26.58 -37.28
C PRO A 371 25.00 27.72 -36.25
N ALA A 372 26.17 27.84 -35.62
CA ALA A 372 26.49 28.81 -34.60
C ALA A 372 26.38 30.28 -35.08
#